data_52ecf730e49b476ebb3368f12a3af272
#
_entry.id   52ecf730e49b476ebb3368f12a3af272
#
_cell.length_a   1.000
_cell.length_b   1.000
_cell.length_c   1.000
_cell.angle_alpha   90.00
_cell.angle_beta   90.00
_cell.angle_gamma   90.00
#
_symmetry.space_group_name_H-M   'P 1'
#
loop_
_entity.id
_entity.type
_entity.pdbx_description
1 polymer ?
#
loop_
_entity_poly.entity_id
_entity_poly.type
_entity_poly.pdbx_seq_one_letter_code
_entity_poly.pdbx_strand_id
1 'polypeptide(L)'
;MLSTARRLCWQHADLKSQKLGVSSTASAIFYCTLGGNLASQQRTSVPSRKCSVSSEASVLIRESKGVGFVTLNRPKALNALSLDMIRIMTPQLKKWKEEGNVKVVMVRGAGEKAFCAGGDIRAITAVPGGEIQRQFFKEEYQLDHLVGSYPIPYIALLNGITMGGGVGVSVNGKWRVATEKTVFAMPETAIGLIPDVGGGFFLPRLQGQLGMFLGLTGHRLKGWDCFSAGLATHAVKGDDVPKLEEAISELASRDENGALDSQVKQLLDEFTPEEAHEHNFSLEEHMDMINRVFSADSVEEVMDRLEGEQGDLAKRSLKGLKAASPTSLKVTHRQIREGTKASNLGEVLTMEHRLVTR
;
A
#
# COMPACT_ATOMS: atom_id res chain seq x y z
N MET A 1 -30.38 -12.41 0.51
CA MET A 1 -29.57 -13.56 1.00
C MET A 1 -28.36 -13.91 0.11
N LEU A 2 -27.90 -13.05 -0.77
CA LEU A 2 -26.74 -13.29 -1.66
C LEU A 2 -25.48 -12.49 -1.28
N SER A 3 -25.53 -11.62 -0.25
CA SER A 3 -24.41 -10.73 0.10
C SER A 3 -23.35 -11.35 1.03
N THR A 4 -23.67 -12.42 1.73
CA THR A 4 -22.81 -12.97 2.80
C THR A 4 -21.76 -13.98 2.29
N ALA A 5 -21.94 -14.57 1.12
CA ALA A 5 -21.01 -15.57 0.57
C ALA A 5 -19.78 -14.95 -0.14
N ARG A 6 -19.80 -13.65 -0.42
CA ARG A 6 -18.76 -12.97 -1.23
C ARG A 6 -17.50 -12.56 -0.47
N ARG A 7 -17.46 -12.64 0.87
CA ARG A 7 -16.39 -12.09 1.72
C ARG A 7 -15.34 -13.08 2.20
N LEU A 8 -15.48 -14.37 1.92
CA LEU A 8 -14.65 -15.41 2.54
C LEU A 8 -13.37 -15.81 1.78
N CYS A 9 -13.11 -15.27 0.60
CA CYS A 9 -12.03 -15.77 -0.28
C CYS A 9 -10.61 -15.29 0.07
N TRP A 10 -10.45 -14.30 0.97
CA TRP A 10 -9.14 -13.71 1.30
C TRP A 10 -8.53 -14.19 2.62
N GLN A 11 -9.24 -14.96 3.43
CA GLN A 11 -8.82 -15.25 4.81
C GLN A 11 -8.00 -16.52 5.00
N HIS A 12 -7.83 -17.40 4.02
CA HIS A 12 -7.10 -18.66 4.19
C HIS A 12 -6.07 -18.92 3.09
N ALA A 13 -4.96 -18.14 3.14
CA ALA A 13 -3.68 -18.65 2.69
C ALA A 13 -2.85 -18.97 3.95
N ASP A 14 -3.05 -20.16 4.48
CA ASP A 14 -2.33 -20.66 5.65
C ASP A 14 -0.83 -20.67 5.42
N LEU A 15 -0.11 -19.90 6.21
CA LEU A 15 1.34 -19.94 6.37
C LEU A 15 1.73 -21.22 7.14
N LYS A 16 1.94 -22.33 6.45
CA LYS A 16 2.76 -23.41 6.98
C LYS A 16 4.23 -23.09 6.74
N SER A 17 4.87 -22.54 7.76
CA SER A 17 6.32 -22.36 7.80
C SER A 17 7.02 -23.70 7.96
N GLN A 18 7.78 -24.12 6.97
CA GLN A 18 8.80 -25.15 7.17
C GLN A 18 10.05 -24.53 7.78
N LYS A 19 10.38 -25.00 8.99
CA LYS A 19 11.67 -24.79 9.65
C LYS A 19 12.75 -25.51 8.87
N LEU A 20 13.75 -24.79 8.38
CA LEU A 20 15.07 -25.35 8.05
C LEU A 20 16.10 -24.52 8.81
N GLY A 21 16.75 -25.21 9.76
CA GLY A 21 17.85 -24.65 10.53
C GLY A 21 19.16 -24.68 9.73
N VAL A 22 19.96 -23.64 9.89
CA VAL A 22 21.40 -23.67 9.64
C VAL A 22 22.12 -22.90 10.74
N SER A 23 23.13 -23.55 11.30
CA SER A 23 23.92 -23.21 12.45
C SER A 23 24.93 -22.07 12.23
N SER A 24 25.32 -21.51 13.38
CA SER A 24 26.34 -20.53 13.68
C SER A 24 27.73 -20.80 13.09
N THR A 25 28.55 -19.77 12.87
CA THR A 25 29.82 -19.53 13.61
C THR A 25 30.55 -18.24 13.18
N ALA A 26 30.98 -17.55 14.21
CA ALA A 26 32.29 -16.95 14.52
C ALA A 26 32.64 -15.53 13.99
N SER A 27 32.63 -14.63 14.91
CA SER A 27 33.68 -13.74 15.48
C SER A 27 34.88 -13.33 14.59
N ALA A 28 35.15 -12.03 14.50
CA ALA A 28 36.48 -11.47 14.71
C ALA A 28 36.42 -9.98 15.06
N ILE A 29 36.99 -9.68 16.22
CA ILE A 29 37.31 -8.38 16.80
C ILE A 29 38.57 -7.85 16.15
N PHE A 30 38.63 -6.55 15.82
CA PHE A 30 39.91 -5.83 15.72
C PHE A 30 39.79 -4.44 16.34
N TYR A 31 40.46 -4.30 17.49
CA TYR A 31 40.88 -3.04 18.10
C TYR A 31 42.12 -2.50 17.40
N CYS A 32 42.19 -1.22 17.17
CA CYS A 32 43.47 -0.52 17.05
C CYS A 32 43.36 0.89 17.64
N THR A 33 43.99 1.05 18.78
CA THR A 33 44.30 2.32 19.46
C THR A 33 45.62 2.85 18.94
N LEU A 34 45.78 4.19 18.95
CA LEU A 34 46.98 5.05 19.14
C LEU A 34 46.59 6.41 18.55
N GLY A 35 46.58 7.56 19.23
CA GLY A 35 47.52 8.10 20.21
C GLY A 35 48.25 9.29 19.58
N GLY A 36 48.00 10.53 20.06
CA GLY A 36 49.01 11.53 19.94
C GLY A 36 48.64 12.92 19.39
N ASN A 37 48.45 13.87 20.33
CA ASN A 37 49.01 15.23 20.44
C ASN A 37 48.42 16.45 19.68
N LEU A 38 48.03 17.33 20.54
CA LEU A 38 47.92 18.82 20.58
C LEU A 38 48.72 19.63 19.53
N ALA A 39 48.01 20.52 18.86
CA ALA A 39 48.50 21.85 18.55
C ALA A 39 47.34 22.86 18.50
N SER A 40 47.50 23.90 19.28
CA SER A 40 46.66 25.08 19.40
C SER A 40 46.65 25.92 18.11
N GLN A 41 45.50 26.26 17.56
CA GLN A 41 45.37 27.45 16.70
C GLN A 41 43.96 28.05 16.78
N GLN A 42 43.99 29.31 17.08
CA GLN A 42 43.07 30.45 17.02
C GLN A 42 41.68 30.25 16.43
N ARG A 43 40.68 30.60 17.27
CA ARG A 43 39.30 30.82 16.92
C ARG A 43 39.15 32.06 16.05
N THR A 44 38.80 31.88 14.79
CA THR A 44 38.12 32.90 14.01
C THR A 44 36.61 32.54 14.01
N SER A 45 35.82 33.46 14.57
CA SER A 45 34.37 33.36 14.65
C SER A 45 33.76 33.48 13.25
N VAL A 46 33.29 32.36 12.71
CA VAL A 46 32.41 32.33 11.56
C VAL A 46 30.98 32.56 12.05
N PRO A 47 30.20 33.53 11.49
CA PRO A 47 28.84 33.77 11.94
C PRO A 47 27.98 32.51 11.66
N SER A 48 27.42 31.93 12.71
CA SER A 48 26.46 30.84 12.62
C SER A 48 25.21 31.35 11.90
N ARG A 49 25.07 31.01 10.62
CA ARG A 49 23.77 31.06 9.96
C ARG A 49 22.86 30.07 10.70
N LYS A 50 21.94 30.61 11.49
CA LYS A 50 20.80 29.88 12.00
C LYS A 50 19.99 29.39 10.79
N CYS A 51 20.25 28.18 10.33
CA CYS A 51 19.36 27.46 9.43
C CYS A 51 18.29 26.82 10.31
N SER A 52 17.31 27.62 10.72
CA SER A 52 16.09 27.13 11.35
C SER A 52 15.08 26.75 10.27
N VAL A 53 15.32 25.63 9.61
CA VAL A 53 14.25 24.87 8.97
C VAL A 53 14.08 23.66 9.85
N SER A 54 13.17 23.72 10.82
CA SER A 54 12.58 22.53 11.42
C SER A 54 11.74 21.88 10.31
N SER A 55 12.35 21.04 9.49
CA SER A 55 11.58 20.15 8.64
C SER A 55 10.82 19.23 9.58
N GLU A 56 9.51 19.40 9.66
CA GLU A 56 8.65 18.40 10.31
C GLU A 56 9.01 17.05 9.71
N ALA A 57 9.17 16.02 10.56
CA ALA A 57 9.51 14.67 10.09
C ALA A 57 8.49 14.20 9.06
N SER A 58 8.95 13.60 7.96
CA SER A 58 8.11 13.12 6.85
C SER A 58 7.20 11.94 7.23
N VAL A 59 7.53 11.26 8.33
CA VAL A 59 6.71 10.23 9.01
C VAL A 59 6.73 10.52 10.49
N LEU A 60 5.55 10.57 11.11
CA LEU A 60 5.43 10.69 12.56
C LEU A 60 5.19 9.31 13.16
N ILE A 61 6.01 8.94 14.11
CA ILE A 61 5.92 7.68 14.85
C ILE A 61 5.47 7.99 16.29
N ARG A 62 4.45 7.29 16.76
CA ARG A 62 3.97 7.39 18.13
C ARG A 62 3.59 6.00 18.64
N GLU A 63 3.93 5.71 19.88
CA GLU A 63 3.49 4.51 20.57
C GLU A 63 2.57 4.92 21.73
N SER A 64 1.45 4.24 21.86
CA SER A 64 0.50 4.48 22.96
C SER A 64 -0.35 3.25 23.21
N LYS A 65 -0.47 2.80 24.45
CA LYS A 65 -1.36 1.72 24.88
C LYS A 65 -1.20 0.43 24.04
N GLY A 66 0.04 0.07 23.66
CA GLY A 66 0.29 -1.12 22.83
C GLY A 66 0.01 -0.94 21.34
N VAL A 67 -0.34 0.27 20.89
CA VAL A 67 -0.51 0.60 19.47
C VAL A 67 0.67 1.41 18.97
N GLY A 68 1.25 1.01 17.83
CA GLY A 68 2.22 1.77 17.07
C GLY A 68 1.49 2.56 15.96
N PHE A 69 1.54 3.89 16.06
CA PHE A 69 0.95 4.78 15.07
C PHE A 69 2.01 5.27 14.10
N VAL A 70 1.75 5.11 12.81
CA VAL A 70 2.53 5.64 11.70
C VAL A 70 1.68 6.67 10.97
N THR A 71 2.11 7.94 10.96
CA THR A 71 1.42 8.99 10.20
C THR A 71 2.34 9.45 9.06
N LEU A 72 1.91 9.24 7.81
CA LEU A 72 2.58 9.76 6.64
C LEU A 72 2.39 11.27 6.62
N ASN A 73 3.46 12.05 6.78
CA ASN A 73 3.38 13.48 7.13
C ASN A 73 3.99 14.39 6.06
N ARG A 74 3.46 14.32 4.87
CA ARG A 74 3.76 15.24 3.75
C ARG A 74 2.47 15.76 3.11
N PRO A 75 1.53 16.37 3.87
CA PRO A 75 0.19 16.70 3.35
C PRO A 75 0.21 17.66 2.15
N LYS A 76 1.21 18.55 2.04
CA LYS A 76 1.40 19.42 0.87
C LYS A 76 1.75 18.65 -0.40
N ALA A 77 2.33 17.47 -0.27
CA ALA A 77 2.65 16.55 -1.36
C ALA A 77 1.65 15.36 -1.41
N LEU A 78 0.45 15.51 -0.84
CA LEU A 78 -0.56 14.45 -0.73
C LEU A 78 0.01 13.16 -0.11
N ASN A 79 0.92 13.28 0.83
CA ASN A 79 1.63 12.20 1.52
C ASN A 79 2.37 11.24 0.56
N ALA A 80 2.79 11.73 -0.62
CA ALA A 80 3.54 10.93 -1.59
C ALA A 80 4.77 10.29 -0.93
N LEU A 81 4.93 8.99 -1.15
CA LEU A 81 5.94 8.15 -0.50
C LEU A 81 7.32 8.48 -1.05
N SER A 82 8.22 8.90 -0.18
CA SER A 82 9.63 9.16 -0.50
C SER A 82 10.54 8.06 0.05
N LEU A 83 11.75 7.96 -0.49
CA LEU A 83 12.75 7.02 0.01
C LEU A 83 13.05 7.22 1.51
N ASP A 84 13.06 8.48 1.99
CA ASP A 84 13.21 8.79 3.42
C ASP A 84 12.08 8.22 4.26
N MET A 85 10.83 8.31 3.79
CA MET A 85 9.67 7.73 4.48
C MET A 85 9.81 6.21 4.60
N ILE A 86 10.20 5.53 3.53
CA ILE A 86 10.45 4.08 3.51
C ILE A 86 11.54 3.73 4.55
N ARG A 87 12.62 4.50 4.59
CA ARG A 87 13.76 4.31 5.51
C ARG A 87 13.44 4.63 6.96
N ILE A 88 12.39 5.40 7.23
CA ILE A 88 11.86 5.60 8.59
C ILE A 88 10.91 4.45 8.96
N MET A 89 9.98 4.10 8.08
CA MET A 89 8.95 3.09 8.34
C MET A 89 9.51 1.68 8.50
N THR A 90 10.38 1.25 7.58
CA THR A 90 10.89 -0.13 7.55
C THR A 90 11.61 -0.54 8.84
N PRO A 91 12.61 0.21 9.34
CA PRO A 91 13.25 -0.16 10.61
C PRO A 91 12.32 -0.05 11.80
N GLN A 92 11.39 0.89 11.81
CA GLN A 92 10.44 1.03 12.91
C GLN A 92 9.48 -0.16 13.00
N LEU A 93 8.93 -0.60 11.85
CA LEU A 93 8.08 -1.80 11.80
C LEU A 93 8.85 -3.05 12.22
N LYS A 94 10.11 -3.20 11.77
CA LYS A 94 10.97 -4.32 12.20
C LYS A 94 11.22 -4.28 13.70
N LYS A 95 11.52 -3.11 14.25
CA LYS A 95 11.72 -2.90 15.68
C LYS A 95 10.49 -3.35 16.48
N TRP A 96 9.28 -2.90 16.12
CA TRP A 96 8.05 -3.29 16.81
C TRP A 96 7.78 -4.79 16.73
N LYS A 97 8.09 -5.40 15.58
CA LYS A 97 7.98 -6.86 15.41
C LYS A 97 8.94 -7.63 16.33
N GLU A 98 10.15 -7.12 16.53
CA GLU A 98 11.20 -7.76 17.34
C GLU A 98 11.00 -7.53 18.84
N GLU A 99 10.65 -6.34 19.25
CA GLU A 99 10.48 -5.97 20.68
C GLU A 99 9.17 -6.51 21.27
N GLY A 100 8.12 -6.69 20.47
CA GLY A 100 6.83 -7.22 20.91
C GLY A 100 6.03 -6.30 21.87
N ASN A 101 6.48 -5.05 22.07
CA ASN A 101 5.82 -4.04 22.89
C ASN A 101 4.60 -3.42 22.20
N VAL A 102 4.57 -3.44 20.86
CA VAL A 102 3.44 -3.03 20.03
C VAL A 102 2.65 -4.28 19.61
N LYS A 103 1.36 -4.26 19.85
CA LYS A 103 0.42 -5.35 19.58
C LYS A 103 -0.45 -5.09 18.34
N VAL A 104 -0.61 -3.83 17.93
CA VAL A 104 -1.34 -3.38 16.75
C VAL A 104 -0.57 -2.25 16.10
N VAL A 105 -0.50 -2.23 14.77
CA VAL A 105 0.02 -1.09 14.00
C VAL A 105 -1.14 -0.40 13.28
N MET A 106 -1.22 0.93 13.40
CA MET A 106 -2.16 1.77 12.66
C MET A 106 -1.42 2.76 11.77
N VAL A 107 -1.77 2.78 10.48
CA VAL A 107 -1.15 3.69 9.50
C VAL A 107 -2.20 4.61 8.90
N ARG A 108 -1.87 5.91 8.84
CA ARG A 108 -2.75 6.94 8.26
C ARG A 108 -1.96 8.04 7.55
N GLY A 109 -2.63 8.83 6.74
CA GLY A 109 -2.08 10.07 6.17
C GLY A 109 -2.34 11.28 7.07
N ALA A 110 -1.44 12.24 7.10
CA ALA A 110 -1.66 13.55 7.71
C ALA A 110 -2.55 14.41 6.80
N GLY A 111 -3.40 15.21 7.41
CA GLY A 111 -4.40 16.05 6.72
C GLY A 111 -5.59 15.22 6.22
N GLU A 112 -6.47 15.89 5.44
CA GLU A 112 -7.76 15.30 5.06
C GLU A 112 -7.84 14.89 3.58
N LYS A 113 -6.82 15.18 2.76
CA LYS A 113 -6.90 15.02 1.31
C LYS A 113 -6.45 13.65 0.83
N ALA A 114 -5.45 13.07 1.49
CA ALA A 114 -4.86 11.83 1.01
C ALA A 114 -4.34 10.98 2.16
N PHE A 115 -4.55 9.69 2.06
CA PHE A 115 -3.74 8.71 2.76
C PHE A 115 -2.32 8.75 2.19
N CYS A 116 -2.14 8.40 0.90
CA CYS A 116 -0.90 8.53 0.15
C CYS A 116 -1.20 8.47 -1.36
N ALA A 117 -0.78 9.48 -2.11
CA ALA A 117 -1.09 9.60 -3.54
C ALA A 117 -0.08 8.89 -4.47
N GLY A 118 0.73 7.98 -3.95
CA GLY A 118 1.72 7.21 -4.71
C GLY A 118 3.15 7.52 -4.32
N GLY A 119 4.11 6.98 -5.07
CA GLY A 119 5.53 7.32 -4.94
C GLY A 119 5.82 8.76 -5.35
N ASP A 120 6.84 9.38 -4.74
CA ASP A 120 7.30 10.71 -5.13
C ASP A 120 8.09 10.66 -6.45
N ILE A 121 7.33 10.54 -7.56
CA ILE A 121 7.89 10.39 -8.91
C ILE A 121 8.85 11.53 -9.26
N ARG A 122 8.59 12.75 -8.77
CA ARG A 122 9.49 13.89 -9.01
C ARG A 122 10.87 13.67 -8.37
N ALA A 123 10.89 13.18 -7.14
CA ALA A 123 12.14 12.86 -6.46
C ALA A 123 12.85 11.65 -7.10
N ILE A 124 12.09 10.63 -7.48
CA ILE A 124 12.62 9.39 -8.10
C ILE A 124 13.26 9.68 -9.46
N THR A 125 12.69 10.57 -10.26
CA THR A 125 13.16 10.89 -11.62
C THR A 125 14.08 12.10 -11.70
N ALA A 126 14.37 12.78 -10.59
CA ALA A 126 15.15 14.02 -10.56
C ALA A 126 16.62 13.84 -10.98
N VAL A 127 17.18 12.63 -10.81
CA VAL A 127 18.59 12.33 -11.13
C VAL A 127 18.65 11.33 -12.28
N PRO A 128 19.24 11.70 -13.44
CA PRO A 128 19.49 10.76 -14.52
C PRO A 128 20.45 9.63 -14.06
N GLY A 129 20.19 8.41 -14.53
CA GLY A 129 21.05 7.25 -14.22
C GLY A 129 20.45 6.23 -13.26
N GLY A 130 19.30 6.55 -12.64
CA GLY A 130 18.44 5.55 -12.04
C GLY A 130 18.91 4.91 -10.74
N GLU A 131 19.97 5.39 -10.07
CA GLU A 131 20.39 4.79 -8.78
C GLU A 131 19.34 5.03 -7.69
N ILE A 132 18.85 6.25 -7.56
CA ILE A 132 17.77 6.60 -6.61
C ILE A 132 16.49 5.81 -6.95
N GLN A 133 16.18 5.68 -8.24
CA GLN A 133 15.04 4.91 -8.72
C GLN A 133 15.17 3.43 -8.33
N ARG A 134 16.33 2.80 -8.58
CA ARG A 134 16.58 1.40 -8.21
C ARG A 134 16.50 1.18 -6.71
N GLN A 135 17.05 2.09 -5.91
CA GLN A 135 16.97 2.02 -4.45
C GLN A 135 15.54 2.19 -3.96
N PHE A 136 14.80 3.15 -4.53
CA PHE A 136 13.41 3.40 -4.18
C PHE A 136 12.55 2.14 -4.37
N PHE A 137 12.46 1.60 -5.58
CA PHE A 137 11.64 0.42 -5.85
C PHE A 137 12.07 -0.81 -5.05
N LYS A 138 13.39 -1.00 -4.86
CA LYS A 138 13.90 -2.10 -4.05
C LYS A 138 13.45 -2.00 -2.59
N GLU A 139 13.62 -0.81 -1.98
CA GLU A 139 13.30 -0.60 -0.57
C GLU A 139 11.78 -0.51 -0.35
N GLU A 140 11.03 0.05 -1.30
CA GLU A 140 9.56 0.08 -1.29
C GLU A 140 8.97 -1.33 -1.29
N TYR A 141 9.39 -2.20 -2.22
CA TYR A 141 8.86 -3.57 -2.29
C TYR A 141 9.27 -4.43 -1.08
N GLN A 142 10.40 -4.13 -0.45
CA GLN A 142 10.76 -4.74 0.84
C GLN A 142 9.81 -4.30 1.96
N LEU A 143 9.40 -3.03 1.97
CA LEU A 143 8.40 -2.51 2.89
C LEU A 143 7.03 -3.14 2.62
N ASP A 144 6.60 -3.21 1.37
CA ASP A 144 5.33 -3.82 0.96
C ASP A 144 5.25 -5.29 1.36
N HIS A 145 6.34 -6.03 1.17
CA HIS A 145 6.44 -7.41 1.63
C HIS A 145 6.37 -7.52 3.16
N LEU A 146 7.03 -6.61 3.88
CA LEU A 146 6.97 -6.56 5.34
C LEU A 146 5.54 -6.30 5.81
N VAL A 147 4.83 -5.35 5.19
CA VAL A 147 3.41 -5.03 5.49
C VAL A 147 2.53 -6.26 5.23
N GLY A 148 2.69 -6.92 4.07
CA GLY A 148 1.89 -8.09 3.69
C GLY A 148 2.14 -9.34 4.52
N SER A 149 3.28 -9.41 5.21
CA SER A 149 3.67 -10.52 6.10
C SER A 149 3.77 -10.11 7.58
N TYR A 150 3.14 -8.99 7.95
CA TYR A 150 3.27 -8.46 9.30
C TYR A 150 2.53 -9.36 10.30
N PRO A 151 3.19 -9.79 11.40
CA PRO A 151 2.67 -10.86 12.25
C PRO A 151 1.57 -10.43 13.23
N ILE A 152 1.43 -9.12 13.47
CA ILE A 152 0.39 -8.53 14.31
C ILE A 152 -0.59 -7.71 13.46
N PRO A 153 -1.79 -7.39 13.98
CA PRO A 153 -2.76 -6.58 13.25
C PRO A 153 -2.15 -5.29 12.71
N TYR A 154 -2.19 -5.15 11.38
CA TYR A 154 -1.79 -3.95 10.66
C TYR A 154 -3.03 -3.33 10.04
N ILE A 155 -3.36 -2.12 10.45
CA ILE A 155 -4.60 -1.41 10.08
C ILE A 155 -4.21 -0.18 9.27
N ALA A 156 -4.61 -0.13 7.99
CA ALA A 156 -4.45 1.04 7.14
C ALA A 156 -5.77 1.82 7.07
N LEU A 157 -5.76 3.08 7.50
CA LEU A 157 -6.91 3.99 7.46
C LEU A 157 -6.86 4.80 6.15
N LEU A 158 -7.62 4.37 5.14
CA LEU A 158 -7.58 4.90 3.77
C LEU A 158 -8.40 6.19 3.63
N ASN A 159 -8.17 7.17 4.48
CA ASN A 159 -8.93 8.43 4.42
C ASN A 159 -8.38 9.35 3.31
N GLY A 160 -9.11 9.45 2.19
CA GLY A 160 -8.75 10.25 1.02
C GLY A 160 -8.01 9.46 -0.07
N ILE A 161 -7.17 10.16 -0.86
CA ILE A 161 -6.48 9.58 -2.01
C ILE A 161 -5.50 8.48 -1.59
N THR A 162 -5.64 7.30 -2.21
CA THR A 162 -4.82 6.11 -1.98
C THR A 162 -4.45 5.53 -3.35
N MET A 163 -3.22 5.77 -3.82
CA MET A 163 -2.77 5.39 -5.17
C MET A 163 -1.33 4.88 -5.14
N GLY A 164 -0.93 4.04 -6.11
CA GLY A 164 0.45 3.58 -6.30
C GLY A 164 1.13 3.13 -5.01
N GLY A 165 2.28 3.68 -4.63
CA GLY A 165 2.98 3.36 -3.37
C GLY A 165 2.11 3.47 -2.11
N GLY A 166 1.05 4.31 -2.11
CA GLY A 166 0.05 4.34 -1.05
C GLY A 166 -0.78 3.05 -0.99
N VAL A 167 -1.02 2.42 -2.13
CA VAL A 167 -1.66 1.10 -2.18
C VAL A 167 -0.71 0.04 -1.62
N GLY A 168 0.59 0.09 -1.95
CA GLY A 168 1.60 -0.84 -1.44
C GLY A 168 1.66 -0.90 0.08
N VAL A 169 1.72 0.25 0.74
CA VAL A 169 1.77 0.32 2.21
C VAL A 169 0.40 0.15 2.88
N SER A 170 -0.65 -0.17 2.14
CA SER A 170 -2.01 -0.36 2.67
C SER A 170 -2.67 -1.66 2.26
N VAL A 171 -2.86 -1.90 0.94
CA VAL A 171 -3.67 -3.03 0.44
C VAL A 171 -3.03 -4.39 0.76
N ASN A 172 -1.71 -4.45 0.87
CA ASN A 172 -1.01 -5.66 1.30
C ASN A 172 -1.23 -5.98 2.79
N GLY A 173 -1.60 -4.99 3.61
CA GLY A 173 -1.88 -5.17 5.03
C GLY A 173 -3.19 -5.91 5.29
N LYS A 174 -3.30 -6.50 6.48
CA LYS A 174 -4.43 -7.35 6.84
C LYS A 174 -5.76 -6.60 6.92
N TRP A 175 -5.77 -5.43 7.57
CA TRP A 175 -6.97 -4.63 7.80
C TRP A 175 -6.88 -3.32 7.04
N ARG A 176 -7.79 -3.11 6.12
CA ARG A 176 -7.87 -1.92 5.25
C ARG A 176 -9.22 -1.28 5.47
N VAL A 177 -9.22 -0.09 6.01
CA VAL A 177 -10.44 0.61 6.42
C VAL A 177 -10.66 1.81 5.50
N ALA A 178 -11.69 1.74 4.67
CA ALA A 178 -12.09 2.86 3.80
C ALA A 178 -12.98 3.86 4.54
N THR A 179 -12.96 5.11 4.10
CA THR A 179 -13.94 6.12 4.49
C THR A 179 -14.77 6.55 3.26
N GLU A 180 -15.80 7.34 3.46
CA GLU A 180 -16.54 7.97 2.35
C GLU A 180 -15.66 8.88 1.47
N LYS A 181 -14.49 9.32 2.00
CA LYS A 181 -13.52 10.17 1.29
C LYS A 181 -12.47 9.37 0.52
N THR A 182 -12.41 8.05 0.67
CA THR A 182 -11.42 7.20 0.00
C THR A 182 -11.52 7.33 -1.52
N VAL A 183 -10.38 7.51 -2.18
CA VAL A 183 -10.25 7.47 -3.63
C VAL A 183 -9.10 6.54 -3.99
N PHE A 184 -9.43 5.34 -4.42
CA PHE A 184 -8.45 4.35 -4.85
C PHE A 184 -8.24 4.39 -6.36
N ALA A 185 -6.99 4.26 -6.82
CA ALA A 185 -6.66 3.95 -8.21
C ALA A 185 -5.24 3.40 -8.36
N MET A 186 -5.01 2.69 -9.48
CA MET A 186 -3.68 2.31 -9.98
C MET A 186 -3.49 2.96 -11.37
N PRO A 187 -3.06 4.24 -11.42
CA PRO A 187 -3.01 5.03 -12.66
C PRO A 187 -1.69 4.88 -13.43
N GLU A 188 -0.86 3.91 -13.11
CA GLU A 188 0.54 3.77 -13.54
C GLU A 188 0.69 3.66 -15.05
N THR A 189 -0.25 3.01 -15.75
CA THR A 189 -0.23 2.87 -17.22
C THR A 189 -0.26 4.21 -17.94
N ALA A 190 -0.88 5.23 -17.35
CA ALA A 190 -0.96 6.56 -17.91
C ALA A 190 0.38 7.34 -17.85
N ILE A 191 1.32 6.92 -17.00
CA ILE A 191 2.62 7.55 -16.82
C ILE A 191 3.79 6.68 -17.30
N GLY A 192 3.50 5.58 -18.00
CA GLY A 192 4.53 4.71 -18.55
C GLY A 192 5.09 3.67 -17.56
N LEU A 193 4.40 3.45 -16.44
CA LEU A 193 4.73 2.45 -15.43
C LEU A 193 3.67 1.32 -15.46
N ILE A 194 3.73 0.39 -14.55
CA ILE A 194 2.78 -0.71 -14.33
C ILE A 194 2.14 -0.56 -12.94
N PRO A 195 0.96 -1.11 -12.69
CA PRO A 195 0.41 -1.29 -11.35
C PRO A 195 1.29 -2.25 -10.55
N ASP A 196 2.30 -1.72 -9.89
CA ASP A 196 3.30 -2.43 -9.07
C ASP A 196 2.84 -2.57 -7.61
N VAL A 197 3.76 -2.58 -6.66
CA VAL A 197 3.54 -2.63 -5.20
C VAL A 197 2.61 -3.77 -4.74
N GLY A 198 2.67 -4.89 -5.43
CA GLY A 198 1.77 -6.03 -5.23
C GLY A 198 0.50 -6.00 -6.08
N GLY A 199 0.40 -5.08 -7.06
CA GLY A 199 -0.73 -4.99 -7.99
C GLY A 199 -0.99 -6.31 -8.73
N GLY A 200 0.06 -6.97 -9.19
CA GLY A 200 -0.03 -8.31 -9.78
C GLY A 200 -0.52 -9.39 -8.81
N PHE A 201 -0.55 -9.12 -7.49
CA PHE A 201 -1.07 -10.06 -6.50
C PHE A 201 -2.53 -9.78 -6.14
N PHE A 202 -2.88 -8.55 -5.78
CA PHE A 202 -4.24 -8.27 -5.30
C PHE A 202 -5.25 -8.04 -6.44
N LEU A 203 -4.86 -7.40 -7.56
CA LEU A 203 -5.78 -7.13 -8.67
C LEU A 203 -6.42 -8.40 -9.24
N PRO A 204 -5.66 -9.47 -9.59
CA PRO A 204 -6.28 -10.68 -10.13
C PRO A 204 -7.16 -11.45 -9.13
N ARG A 205 -7.15 -11.06 -7.84
CA ARG A 205 -7.95 -11.66 -6.78
C ARG A 205 -9.26 -10.92 -6.50
N LEU A 206 -9.50 -9.80 -7.19
CA LEU A 206 -10.78 -9.11 -7.19
C LEU A 206 -11.81 -9.89 -8.02
N GLN A 207 -13.10 -9.58 -7.83
CA GLN A 207 -14.18 -10.30 -8.48
C GLN A 207 -14.11 -10.20 -10.01
N GLY A 208 -14.20 -11.31 -10.69
CA GLY A 208 -14.22 -11.37 -12.16
C GLY A 208 -12.99 -10.73 -12.79
N GLN A 209 -13.23 -9.85 -13.76
CA GLN A 209 -12.17 -9.09 -14.43
C GLN A 209 -12.00 -7.66 -13.88
N LEU A 210 -12.56 -7.37 -12.71
CA LEU A 210 -12.45 -6.03 -12.10
C LEU A 210 -10.99 -5.59 -11.95
N GLY A 211 -10.12 -6.50 -11.52
CA GLY A 211 -8.70 -6.18 -11.36
C GLY A 211 -8.00 -5.84 -12.67
N MET A 212 -8.29 -6.56 -13.74
CA MET A 212 -7.77 -6.25 -15.07
C MET A 212 -8.28 -4.88 -15.56
N PHE A 213 -9.57 -4.60 -15.35
CA PHE A 213 -10.16 -3.30 -15.65
C PHE A 213 -9.48 -2.16 -14.89
N LEU A 214 -9.34 -2.29 -13.56
CA LEU A 214 -8.71 -1.26 -12.72
C LEU A 214 -7.24 -1.04 -13.09
N GLY A 215 -6.48 -2.12 -13.31
CA GLY A 215 -5.06 -2.06 -13.62
C GLY A 215 -4.76 -1.46 -15.00
N LEU A 216 -5.57 -1.75 -16.00
CA LEU A 216 -5.36 -1.20 -17.35
C LEU A 216 -5.85 0.23 -17.49
N THR A 217 -7.02 0.56 -16.88
CA THR A 217 -7.68 1.86 -17.11
C THR A 217 -7.30 2.92 -16.07
N GLY A 218 -6.76 2.53 -14.92
CA GLY A 218 -6.58 3.44 -13.79
C GLY A 218 -7.90 3.99 -13.24
N HIS A 219 -9.01 3.27 -13.42
CA HIS A 219 -10.32 3.71 -12.95
C HIS A 219 -10.32 3.97 -11.45
N ARG A 220 -10.99 5.05 -11.04
CA ARG A 220 -11.03 5.49 -9.64
C ARG A 220 -12.27 4.95 -8.94
N LEU A 221 -12.05 4.10 -7.95
CA LEU A 221 -13.09 3.73 -7.00
C LEU A 221 -13.17 4.76 -5.88
N LYS A 222 -14.38 5.09 -5.43
CA LYS A 222 -14.61 6.15 -4.43
C LYS A 222 -15.43 5.64 -3.26
N GLY A 223 -15.08 6.11 -2.07
CA GLY A 223 -15.85 5.82 -0.86
C GLY A 223 -16.08 4.33 -0.66
N TRP A 224 -17.33 3.98 -0.46
CA TRP A 224 -17.75 2.58 -0.20
C TRP A 224 -17.58 1.64 -1.39
N ASP A 225 -17.37 2.12 -2.62
CA ASP A 225 -16.97 1.27 -3.75
C ASP A 225 -15.69 0.49 -3.46
N CYS A 226 -14.74 1.08 -2.70
CA CYS A 226 -13.51 0.38 -2.29
C CYS A 226 -13.81 -0.81 -1.38
N PHE A 227 -14.83 -0.72 -0.54
CA PHE A 227 -15.30 -1.79 0.32
C PHE A 227 -16.10 -2.83 -0.49
N SER A 228 -17.03 -2.41 -1.35
CA SER A 228 -17.80 -3.29 -2.22
C SER A 228 -16.93 -4.08 -3.19
N ALA A 229 -15.86 -3.48 -3.71
CA ALA A 229 -14.87 -4.13 -4.58
C ALA A 229 -13.95 -5.13 -3.83
N GLY A 230 -13.94 -5.14 -2.48
CA GLY A 230 -13.05 -5.98 -1.68
C GLY A 230 -11.62 -5.43 -1.54
N LEU A 231 -11.34 -4.21 -2.02
CA LEU A 231 -10.06 -3.52 -1.80
C LEU A 231 -9.91 -3.10 -0.33
N ALA A 232 -10.96 -2.54 0.26
CA ALA A 232 -11.04 -2.37 1.71
C ALA A 232 -11.71 -3.58 2.35
N THR A 233 -11.28 -3.96 3.55
CA THR A 233 -11.87 -5.04 4.34
C THR A 233 -13.05 -4.55 5.17
N HIS A 234 -13.01 -3.29 5.57
CA HIS A 234 -14.00 -2.62 6.40
C HIS A 234 -14.19 -1.18 5.94
N ALA A 235 -15.22 -0.56 6.47
CA ALA A 235 -15.53 0.83 6.25
C ALA A 235 -15.74 1.55 7.60
N VAL A 236 -15.45 2.85 7.65
CA VAL A 236 -15.75 3.70 8.81
C VAL A 236 -16.10 5.10 8.32
N LYS A 237 -17.05 5.78 8.98
CA LYS A 237 -17.29 7.20 8.69
C LYS A 237 -16.05 8.01 9.06
N GLY A 238 -15.65 8.95 8.22
CA GLY A 238 -14.44 9.76 8.45
C GLY A 238 -14.44 10.45 9.82
N ASP A 239 -15.60 10.88 10.29
CA ASP A 239 -15.80 11.52 11.59
C ASP A 239 -15.64 10.53 12.77
N ASP A 240 -15.77 9.22 12.54
CA ASP A 240 -15.60 8.19 13.56
C ASP A 240 -14.18 7.60 13.60
N VAL A 241 -13.28 8.00 12.69
CA VAL A 241 -11.87 7.56 12.71
C VAL A 241 -11.19 7.81 14.05
N PRO A 242 -11.33 8.98 14.72
CA PRO A 242 -10.72 9.20 16.03
C PRO A 242 -11.27 8.25 17.11
N LYS A 243 -12.56 7.94 17.07
CA LYS A 243 -13.19 6.98 18.01
C LYS A 243 -12.68 5.56 17.78
N LEU A 244 -12.51 5.17 16.51
CA LEU A 244 -11.91 3.89 16.15
C LEU A 244 -10.46 3.78 16.66
N GLU A 245 -9.64 4.83 16.49
CA GLU A 245 -8.26 4.86 17.00
C GLU A 245 -8.22 4.70 18.53
N GLU A 246 -9.13 5.32 19.25
CA GLU A 246 -9.24 5.19 20.71
C GLU A 246 -9.68 3.78 21.11
N ALA A 247 -10.73 3.24 20.48
CA ALA A 247 -11.25 1.91 20.76
C ALA A 247 -10.18 0.82 20.49
N ILE A 248 -9.43 0.90 19.39
CA ILE A 248 -8.29 0.01 19.12
C ILE A 248 -7.20 0.14 20.19
N SER A 249 -6.92 1.36 20.65
CA SER A 249 -5.91 1.60 21.70
C SER A 249 -6.35 1.00 23.05
N GLU A 250 -7.61 1.09 23.39
CA GLU A 250 -8.14 0.45 24.59
C GLU A 250 -8.11 -1.07 24.50
N LEU A 251 -8.49 -1.62 23.34
CA LEU A 251 -8.46 -3.04 23.06
C LEU A 251 -7.02 -3.58 23.21
N ALA A 252 -6.05 -2.96 22.55
CA ALA A 252 -4.64 -3.36 22.60
C ALA A 252 -4.06 -3.30 24.03
N SER A 253 -4.50 -2.32 24.85
CA SER A 253 -4.03 -2.18 26.22
C SER A 253 -4.52 -3.30 27.15
N ARG A 254 -5.66 -3.94 26.83
CA ARG A 254 -6.31 -4.97 27.65
C ARG A 254 -5.99 -6.39 27.18
N ASP A 255 -5.34 -6.55 26.03
CA ASP A 255 -5.07 -7.90 25.47
C ASP A 255 -4.09 -8.67 26.34
N GLU A 256 -4.57 -9.71 27.01
CA GLU A 256 -3.80 -10.67 27.79
C GLU A 256 -3.80 -12.08 27.20
N ASN A 257 -4.66 -12.36 26.21
CA ASN A 257 -5.00 -13.73 25.80
C ASN A 257 -4.57 -14.08 24.37
N GLY A 258 -3.92 -13.17 23.62
CA GLY A 258 -3.46 -13.46 22.25
C GLY A 258 -4.57 -13.57 21.19
N ALA A 259 -5.80 -13.17 21.53
CA ALA A 259 -6.95 -13.16 20.61
C ALA A 259 -7.16 -11.83 19.88
N LEU A 260 -6.18 -10.94 19.95
CA LEU A 260 -6.30 -9.55 19.54
C LEU A 260 -6.73 -9.38 18.07
N ASP A 261 -6.26 -10.25 17.19
CA ASP A 261 -6.61 -10.14 15.76
C ASP A 261 -8.11 -10.37 15.51
N SER A 262 -8.73 -11.33 16.20
CA SER A 262 -10.18 -11.58 16.09
C SER A 262 -10.99 -10.47 16.75
N GLN A 263 -10.49 -9.91 17.85
CA GLN A 263 -11.11 -8.77 18.54
C GLN A 263 -11.02 -7.49 17.71
N VAL A 264 -9.88 -7.23 17.05
CA VAL A 264 -9.73 -6.14 16.08
C VAL A 264 -10.74 -6.30 14.94
N LYS A 265 -10.89 -7.52 14.41
CA LYS A 265 -11.90 -7.78 13.36
C LYS A 265 -13.30 -7.43 13.84
N GLN A 266 -13.69 -7.95 15.01
CA GLN A 266 -15.02 -7.67 15.57
C GLN A 266 -15.25 -6.17 15.75
N LEU A 267 -14.28 -5.46 16.31
CA LEU A 267 -14.38 -4.01 16.50
C LEU A 267 -14.53 -3.26 15.17
N LEU A 268 -13.77 -3.66 14.14
CA LEU A 268 -13.89 -3.09 12.80
C LEU A 268 -15.26 -3.39 12.16
N ASP A 269 -15.80 -4.60 12.38
CA ASP A 269 -17.17 -4.94 11.96
C ASP A 269 -18.22 -4.01 12.63
N GLU A 270 -18.07 -3.73 13.94
CA GLU A 270 -18.96 -2.85 14.71
C GLU A 270 -18.91 -1.39 14.23
N PHE A 271 -17.74 -0.92 13.80
CA PHE A 271 -17.57 0.41 13.24
C PHE A 271 -18.00 0.54 11.78
N THR A 272 -18.21 -0.60 11.07
CA THR A 272 -18.63 -0.55 9.67
C THR A 272 -20.10 -0.14 9.59
N PRO A 273 -20.43 1.04 9.03
CA PRO A 273 -21.79 1.56 9.05
C PRO A 273 -22.69 0.79 8.08
N GLU A 274 -23.99 0.72 8.40
CA GLU A 274 -25.00 0.04 7.56
C GLU A 274 -25.02 0.60 6.13
N GLU A 275 -24.82 1.89 5.97
CA GLU A 275 -24.77 2.56 4.66
C GLU A 275 -23.64 2.01 3.77
N ALA A 276 -22.55 1.47 4.35
CA ALA A 276 -21.50 0.83 3.58
C ALA A 276 -21.90 -0.59 3.14
N HIS A 277 -22.75 -1.27 3.91
CA HIS A 277 -23.29 -2.59 3.55
C HIS A 277 -24.38 -2.50 2.49
N GLU A 278 -25.21 -1.45 2.57
CA GLU A 278 -26.31 -1.18 1.64
C GLU A 278 -25.86 -0.42 0.38
N HIS A 279 -24.58 -0.02 0.33
CA HIS A 279 -24.04 0.75 -0.79
C HIS A 279 -24.18 0.01 -2.12
N ASN A 280 -24.80 0.68 -3.09
CA ASN A 280 -24.86 0.19 -4.46
C ASN A 280 -23.49 0.39 -5.13
N PHE A 281 -22.81 -0.70 -5.39
CA PHE A 281 -21.52 -0.65 -6.08
C PHE A 281 -21.66 0.05 -7.44
N SER A 282 -20.93 1.14 -7.65
CA SER A 282 -21.07 1.97 -8.85
C SER A 282 -20.76 1.26 -10.17
N LEU A 283 -20.06 0.14 -10.11
CA LEU A 283 -19.74 -0.69 -11.27
C LEU A 283 -20.62 -1.95 -11.37
N GLU A 284 -21.59 -2.16 -10.49
CA GLU A 284 -22.41 -3.39 -10.48
C GLU A 284 -23.10 -3.62 -11.84
N GLU A 285 -23.75 -2.59 -12.39
CA GLU A 285 -24.42 -2.67 -13.71
C GLU A 285 -23.45 -2.87 -14.88
N HIS A 286 -22.15 -2.60 -14.64
CA HIS A 286 -21.11 -2.71 -15.65
C HIS A 286 -20.30 -3.99 -15.57
N MET A 287 -20.49 -4.82 -14.53
CA MET A 287 -19.67 -6.00 -14.27
C MET A 287 -19.75 -7.03 -15.41
N ASP A 288 -20.89 -7.19 -16.06
CA ASP A 288 -21.03 -8.09 -17.20
C ASP A 288 -20.18 -7.62 -18.40
N MET A 289 -20.20 -6.32 -18.68
CA MET A 289 -19.35 -5.72 -19.72
C MET A 289 -17.87 -5.83 -19.34
N ILE A 290 -17.51 -5.50 -18.09
CA ILE A 290 -16.13 -5.61 -17.59
C ILE A 290 -15.63 -7.05 -17.75
N ASN A 291 -16.41 -8.04 -17.32
CA ASN A 291 -16.03 -9.44 -17.41
C ASN A 291 -15.87 -9.91 -18.86
N ARG A 292 -16.77 -9.51 -19.77
CA ARG A 292 -16.71 -9.87 -21.18
C ARG A 292 -15.52 -9.23 -21.89
N VAL A 293 -15.29 -7.95 -21.67
CA VAL A 293 -14.26 -7.17 -22.36
C VAL A 293 -12.86 -7.48 -21.84
N PHE A 294 -12.67 -7.44 -20.51
CA PHE A 294 -11.35 -7.53 -19.91
C PHE A 294 -10.87 -8.98 -19.66
N SER A 295 -11.64 -9.97 -20.09
CA SER A 295 -11.19 -11.36 -20.21
C SER A 295 -10.37 -11.64 -21.47
N ALA A 296 -10.28 -10.71 -22.38
CA ALA A 296 -9.55 -10.84 -23.66
C ALA A 296 -8.09 -11.24 -23.47
N ASP A 297 -7.53 -11.95 -24.46
CA ASP A 297 -6.16 -12.49 -24.37
C ASP A 297 -5.07 -11.46 -24.68
N SER A 298 -5.44 -10.30 -25.22
CA SER A 298 -4.53 -9.20 -25.51
C SER A 298 -5.16 -7.84 -25.26
N VAL A 299 -4.34 -6.80 -25.13
CA VAL A 299 -4.79 -5.41 -24.99
C VAL A 299 -5.50 -4.94 -26.26
N GLU A 300 -5.02 -5.36 -27.41
CA GLU A 300 -5.64 -5.07 -28.70
C GLU A 300 -7.08 -5.58 -28.71
N GLU A 301 -7.29 -6.82 -28.32
CA GLU A 301 -8.62 -7.42 -28.25
C GLU A 301 -9.51 -6.75 -27.19
N VAL A 302 -8.95 -6.32 -26.05
CA VAL A 302 -9.69 -5.49 -25.08
C VAL A 302 -10.20 -4.21 -25.77
N MET A 303 -9.35 -3.55 -26.55
CA MET A 303 -9.72 -2.31 -27.22
C MET A 303 -10.76 -2.55 -28.31
N ASP A 304 -10.61 -3.61 -29.13
CA ASP A 304 -11.58 -3.99 -30.16
C ASP A 304 -12.95 -4.31 -29.56
N ARG A 305 -12.98 -5.06 -28.45
CA ARG A 305 -14.23 -5.36 -27.73
C ARG A 305 -14.87 -4.09 -27.15
N LEU A 306 -14.05 -3.13 -26.63
CA LEU A 306 -14.57 -1.83 -26.14
C LEU A 306 -15.16 -0.98 -27.25
N GLU A 307 -14.64 -1.06 -28.49
CA GLU A 307 -15.20 -0.34 -29.65
C GLU A 307 -16.61 -0.82 -30.00
N GLY A 308 -16.91 -2.09 -29.75
CA GLY A 308 -18.23 -2.68 -29.93
C GLY A 308 -19.21 -2.38 -28.80
N GLU A 309 -18.75 -1.89 -27.64
CA GLU A 309 -19.58 -1.64 -26.46
C GLU A 309 -20.25 -0.27 -26.51
N GLN A 310 -21.48 -0.22 -25.96
CA GLN A 310 -22.23 1.02 -25.78
C GLN A 310 -22.01 1.58 -24.37
N GLY A 311 -22.27 2.87 -24.19
CA GLY A 311 -22.25 3.52 -22.89
C GLY A 311 -20.97 4.30 -22.59
N ASP A 312 -21.06 5.13 -21.55
CA ASP A 312 -20.02 6.10 -21.22
C ASP A 312 -18.79 5.45 -20.59
N LEU A 313 -18.96 4.37 -19.82
CA LEU A 313 -17.84 3.68 -19.19
C LEU A 313 -16.93 3.06 -20.25
N ALA A 314 -17.49 2.36 -21.26
CA ALA A 314 -16.73 1.77 -22.35
C ALA A 314 -15.97 2.83 -23.16
N LYS A 315 -16.65 3.93 -23.53
CA LYS A 315 -16.03 5.04 -24.27
C LYS A 315 -14.89 5.69 -23.49
N ARG A 316 -15.08 5.95 -22.18
CA ARG A 316 -14.02 6.52 -21.31
C ARG A 316 -12.85 5.56 -21.15
N SER A 317 -13.13 4.26 -20.97
CA SER A 317 -12.10 3.23 -20.85
C SER A 317 -11.26 3.15 -22.12
N LEU A 318 -11.89 3.05 -23.30
CA LEU A 318 -11.20 3.03 -24.58
C LEU A 318 -10.34 4.28 -24.82
N LYS A 319 -10.89 5.47 -24.50
CA LYS A 319 -10.14 6.72 -24.58
C LYS A 319 -8.92 6.71 -23.66
N GLY A 320 -9.07 6.20 -22.42
CA GLY A 320 -7.97 6.07 -21.46
C GLY A 320 -6.87 5.12 -21.96
N LEU A 321 -7.25 3.94 -22.49
CA LEU A 321 -6.30 2.97 -23.03
C LEU A 321 -5.54 3.53 -24.24
N LYS A 322 -6.24 4.24 -25.16
CA LYS A 322 -5.60 4.89 -26.31
C LYS A 322 -4.60 5.98 -25.92
N ALA A 323 -4.77 6.61 -24.76
CA ALA A 323 -3.87 7.66 -24.24
C ALA A 323 -2.73 7.12 -23.36
N ALA A 324 -2.85 5.89 -22.86
CA ALA A 324 -1.86 5.26 -21.99
C ALA A 324 -0.66 4.72 -22.79
N SER A 325 0.43 4.38 -22.10
CA SER A 325 1.60 3.74 -22.70
C SER A 325 1.26 2.35 -23.23
N PRO A 326 1.40 2.08 -24.54
CA PRO A 326 1.11 0.75 -25.09
C PRO A 326 1.97 -0.36 -24.47
N THR A 327 3.23 -0.07 -24.16
CA THR A 327 4.12 -1.02 -23.48
C THR A 327 3.62 -1.32 -22.08
N SER A 328 3.26 -0.28 -21.29
CA SER A 328 2.72 -0.44 -19.95
C SER A 328 1.44 -1.27 -19.95
N LEU A 329 0.52 -1.01 -20.89
CA LEU A 329 -0.72 -1.78 -21.00
C LEU A 329 -0.45 -3.27 -21.24
N LYS A 330 0.44 -3.61 -22.19
CA LYS A 330 0.77 -5.01 -22.51
C LYS A 330 1.48 -5.71 -21.34
N VAL A 331 2.41 -5.02 -20.69
CA VAL A 331 3.09 -5.57 -19.52
C VAL A 331 2.11 -5.77 -18.37
N THR A 332 1.25 -4.79 -18.08
CA THR A 332 0.21 -4.87 -17.05
C THR A 332 -0.76 -6.02 -17.31
N HIS A 333 -1.25 -6.15 -18.52
CA HIS A 333 -2.15 -7.26 -18.91
C HIS A 333 -1.50 -8.62 -18.62
N ARG A 334 -0.24 -8.81 -19.01
CA ARG A 334 0.49 -10.04 -18.77
C ARG A 334 0.81 -10.24 -17.28
N GLN A 335 1.23 -9.17 -16.59
CA GLN A 335 1.52 -9.19 -15.15
C GLN A 335 0.32 -9.69 -14.34
N ILE A 336 -0.87 -9.16 -14.58
CA ILE A 336 -2.09 -9.54 -13.86
C ILE A 336 -2.44 -11.01 -14.16
N ARG A 337 -2.31 -11.46 -15.41
CA ARG A 337 -2.54 -12.89 -15.78
C ARG A 337 -1.52 -13.83 -15.12
N GLU A 338 -0.26 -13.49 -15.10
CA GLU A 338 0.76 -14.29 -14.41
C GLU A 338 0.57 -14.25 -12.90
N GLY A 339 0.13 -13.12 -12.35
CA GLY A 339 -0.15 -12.94 -10.92
C GLY A 339 -1.26 -13.84 -10.37
N THR A 340 -2.20 -14.32 -11.22
CA THR A 340 -3.19 -15.33 -10.80
C THR A 340 -2.54 -16.64 -10.39
N LYS A 341 -1.36 -16.96 -10.92
CA LYS A 341 -0.62 -18.20 -10.67
C LYS A 341 0.34 -18.09 -9.48
N ALA A 342 0.61 -16.88 -9.01
CA ALA A 342 1.55 -16.65 -7.92
C ALA A 342 1.00 -17.18 -6.60
N SER A 343 1.85 -17.90 -5.87
CA SER A 343 1.49 -18.54 -4.59
C SER A 343 1.50 -17.55 -3.42
N ASN A 344 2.28 -16.48 -3.53
CA ASN A 344 2.43 -15.48 -2.47
C ASN A 344 2.84 -14.11 -3.02
N LEU A 345 2.70 -13.07 -2.18
CA LEU A 345 3.05 -11.69 -2.52
C LEU A 345 4.54 -11.52 -2.91
N GLY A 346 5.45 -12.24 -2.24
CA GLY A 346 6.89 -12.13 -2.50
C GLY A 346 7.30 -12.53 -3.92
N GLU A 347 6.65 -13.54 -4.50
CA GLU A 347 6.84 -13.92 -5.91
C GLU A 347 6.46 -12.77 -6.85
N VAL A 348 5.31 -12.13 -6.58
CA VAL A 348 4.82 -11.01 -7.40
C VAL A 348 5.73 -9.79 -7.26
N LEU A 349 6.06 -9.36 -6.05
CA LEU A 349 6.98 -8.23 -5.84
C LEU A 349 8.36 -8.48 -6.48
N THR A 350 8.84 -9.73 -6.51
CA THR A 350 10.07 -10.11 -7.22
C THR A 350 9.91 -9.95 -8.74
N MET A 351 8.76 -10.36 -9.29
CA MET A 351 8.44 -10.16 -10.71
C MET A 351 8.36 -8.66 -11.05
N GLU A 352 7.61 -7.89 -10.26
CA GLU A 352 7.44 -6.46 -10.44
C GLU A 352 8.76 -5.70 -10.37
N HIS A 353 9.63 -6.04 -9.40
CA HIS A 353 10.97 -5.45 -9.31
C HIS A 353 11.81 -5.66 -10.58
N ARG A 354 11.71 -6.83 -11.21
CA ARG A 354 12.39 -7.08 -12.50
C ARG A 354 11.82 -6.25 -13.64
N LEU A 355 10.51 -5.98 -13.62
CA LEU A 355 9.84 -5.19 -14.65
C LEU A 355 10.20 -3.69 -14.56
N VAL A 356 10.25 -3.12 -13.35
CA VAL A 356 10.51 -1.69 -13.15
C VAL A 356 12.00 -1.32 -13.19
N THR A 357 12.91 -2.30 -13.10
CA THR A 357 14.38 -2.08 -13.11
C THR A 357 15.03 -2.34 -14.46
N ARG A 358 14.30 -2.74 -15.48
CA ARG A 358 14.76 -2.97 -16.85
C ARG A 358 14.39 -1.84 -17.79
#